data_883c32b34a18341f8ca63ee517f9043b
#
_entry.id   883c32b34a18341f8ca63ee517f9043b
#
_cell.length_a   1.000
_cell.length_b   1.000
_cell.length_c   1.000
_cell.angle_alpha   90.00
_cell.angle_beta   90.00
_cell.angle_gamma   90.00
#
_symmetry.space_group_name_H-M   'P 1'
#
loop_
_entity.id
_entity.type
_entity.pdbx_description
1 polymer ?
#
loop_
_entity_poly.entity_id
_entity_poly.type
_entity_poly.pdbx_seq_one_letter_code
_entity_poly.pdbx_strand_id
1 'polypeptide(L)'
;MELIQNIHFEGNIRELRNLAERLNYSDQQYIDAGELKRYLDQDVYGDEGANRQETELLEQFLSENSGRLDRILPVLSVIKQTEHSRLRLGRKTVLKELEDRGLFFSEQEIRTLFQTLAFYRLIRITRGRGGTCITGLGIKAYNLMMEKGAAQTESPQ
;
A
#
# COMPACT_ATOMS: atom_id res chain seq x y z
N MET A 1 8.39 30.35 -1.97
CA MET A 1 9.36 29.37 -1.48
C MET A 1 9.21 29.07 0.02
N GLU A 2 8.99 30.07 0.85
CA GLU A 2 8.82 29.86 2.32
C GLU A 2 7.56 29.10 2.73
N LEU A 3 6.48 29.16 1.94
CA LEU A 3 5.21 28.47 2.21
C LEU A 3 5.31 26.94 2.11
N ILE A 4 6.13 26.42 1.20
CA ILE A 4 6.31 24.96 1.03
C ILE A 4 7.14 24.36 2.16
N GLN A 5 8.01 25.14 2.78
CA GLN A 5 8.85 24.68 3.92
C GLN A 5 8.06 24.50 5.22
N ASN A 6 6.91 25.16 5.34
CA ASN A 6 6.06 25.09 6.55
C ASN A 6 4.90 24.10 6.43
N ILE A 7 4.74 23.44 5.27
CA ILE A 7 3.72 22.41 5.08
C ILE A 7 4.30 21.07 5.55
N HIS A 8 3.72 20.54 6.60
CA HIS A 8 4.06 19.20 7.06
C HIS A 8 3.36 18.17 6.16
N PHE A 9 4.12 17.55 5.27
CA PHE A 9 3.62 16.45 4.44
C PHE A 9 3.69 15.15 5.25
N GLU A 10 2.58 14.71 5.80
CA GLU A 10 2.49 13.44 6.54
C GLU A 10 2.69 12.21 5.64
N GLY A 11 2.59 12.38 4.35
CA GLY A 11 2.50 11.28 3.38
C GLY A 11 3.65 11.12 2.40
N ASN A 12 4.87 11.45 2.72
CA ASN A 12 6.06 11.22 1.89
C ASN A 12 6.05 11.82 0.45
N ILE A 13 7.08 11.54 -0.31
CA ILE A 13 7.39 12.00 -1.69
C ILE A 13 6.21 11.86 -2.69
N ARG A 14 5.24 10.97 -2.44
CA ARG A 14 4.08 10.74 -3.32
C ARG A 14 3.08 11.89 -3.29
N GLU A 15 2.78 12.44 -2.11
CA GLU A 15 1.92 13.64 -1.97
C GLU A 15 2.55 14.85 -2.64
N LEU A 16 3.84 15.05 -2.42
CA LEU A 16 4.59 16.13 -3.06
C LEU A 16 4.58 15.99 -4.59
N ARG A 17 4.74 14.79 -5.10
CA ARG A 17 4.69 14.49 -6.54
C ARG A 17 3.30 14.75 -7.12
N ASN A 18 2.24 14.30 -6.45
CA ASN A 18 0.86 14.54 -6.89
C ASN A 18 0.53 16.02 -6.88
N LEU A 19 0.98 16.76 -5.87
CA LEU A 19 0.85 18.20 -5.81
C LEU A 19 1.59 18.87 -6.99
N ALA A 20 2.84 18.47 -7.26
CA ALA A 20 3.63 19.01 -8.37
C ALA A 20 3.00 18.70 -9.74
N GLU A 21 2.43 17.51 -9.94
CA GLU A 21 1.73 17.16 -11.17
C GLU A 21 0.46 18.00 -11.36
N ARG A 22 -0.32 18.22 -10.31
CA ARG A 22 -1.51 19.09 -10.35
C ARG A 22 -1.15 20.55 -10.64
N LEU A 23 -0.08 21.04 -10.06
CA LEU A 23 0.41 22.40 -10.30
C LEU A 23 0.88 22.63 -11.74
N ASN A 24 1.46 21.61 -12.37
CA ASN A 24 1.87 21.65 -13.78
C ASN A 24 0.69 21.68 -14.76
N TYR A 25 -0.49 21.17 -14.37
CA TYR A 25 -1.71 21.21 -15.19
C TYR A 25 -2.50 22.51 -15.02
N SER A 26 -2.16 23.38 -14.07
CA SER A 26 -2.78 24.69 -13.96
C SER A 26 -2.12 25.66 -14.93
N ASP A 27 -2.89 26.22 -15.85
CA ASP A 27 -2.45 27.25 -16.81
C ASP A 27 -2.06 28.58 -16.16
N GLN A 28 -1.98 28.64 -14.85
CA GLN A 28 -1.67 29.84 -14.10
C GLN A 28 -0.18 29.91 -13.76
N GLN A 29 0.44 30.97 -14.19
CA GLN A 29 1.87 31.24 -13.99
C GLN A 29 2.26 31.52 -12.52
N TYR A 30 1.28 31.80 -11.66
CA TYR A 30 1.47 32.07 -10.24
C TYR A 30 0.32 31.46 -9.44
N ILE A 31 0.65 30.64 -8.48
CA ILE A 31 -0.31 30.08 -7.54
C ILE A 31 -0.17 30.84 -6.22
N ASP A 32 -1.26 31.49 -5.86
CA ASP A 32 -1.42 32.21 -4.60
C ASP A 32 -1.51 31.18 -3.42
N ALA A 33 -1.09 31.62 -2.24
CA ALA A 33 -1.17 30.84 -1.01
C ALA A 33 -2.60 30.36 -0.68
N GLY A 34 -3.62 31.11 -1.06
CA GLY A 34 -5.02 30.73 -0.93
C GLY A 34 -5.45 29.61 -1.88
N GLU A 35 -4.93 29.63 -3.10
CA GLU A 35 -5.15 28.56 -4.08
C GLU A 35 -4.43 27.27 -3.65
N LEU A 36 -3.18 27.38 -3.23
CA LEU A 36 -2.43 26.26 -2.71
C LEU A 36 -3.16 25.59 -1.53
N LYS A 37 -3.70 26.40 -0.62
CA LYS A 37 -4.50 25.93 0.50
C LYS A 37 -5.78 25.22 0.05
N ARG A 38 -6.48 25.76 -0.96
CA ARG A 38 -7.66 25.11 -1.57
C ARG A 38 -7.34 23.76 -2.20
N TYR A 39 -6.20 23.63 -2.87
CA TYR A 39 -5.74 22.35 -3.43
C TYR A 39 -5.43 21.34 -2.34
N LEU A 40 -4.81 21.76 -1.25
CA LEU A 40 -4.54 20.92 -0.09
C LEU A 40 -5.82 20.53 0.66
N ASP A 41 -6.75 21.47 0.83
CA ASP A 41 -8.04 21.21 1.48
C ASP A 41 -8.96 20.33 0.62
N GLN A 42 -8.86 20.38 -0.71
CA GLN A 42 -9.58 19.48 -1.63
C GLN A 42 -9.09 18.03 -1.53
N ASP A 43 -7.82 17.81 -1.23
CA ASP A 43 -7.31 16.46 -0.96
C ASP A 43 -7.88 15.87 0.34
N VAL A 44 -8.15 16.71 1.34
CA VAL A 44 -8.83 16.29 2.58
C VAL A 44 -10.30 15.93 2.34
N TYR A 45 -11.00 16.64 1.44
CA TYR A 45 -12.41 16.36 1.12
C TYR A 45 -12.59 15.33 0.00
N GLY A 46 -11.62 15.18 -0.91
CA GLY A 46 -11.62 14.12 -1.93
C GLY A 46 -11.35 12.73 -1.37
N ASP A 47 -10.82 12.67 -0.16
CA ASP A 47 -10.40 11.42 0.48
C ASP A 47 -11.57 10.64 1.13
N GLU A 48 -12.70 11.27 1.46
CA GLU A 48 -13.83 10.55 2.04
C GLU A 48 -14.46 9.53 1.10
N GLY A 49 -14.59 9.85 -0.18
CA GLY A 49 -15.10 8.92 -1.19
C GLY A 49 -14.10 7.82 -1.55
N ALA A 50 -12.84 8.18 -1.72
CA ALA A 50 -11.75 7.24 -1.97
C ALA A 50 -11.51 6.34 -0.76
N ASN A 51 -11.54 6.90 0.45
CA ASN A 51 -11.38 6.17 1.70
C ASN A 51 -12.54 5.18 1.93
N ARG A 52 -13.75 5.53 1.55
CA ARG A 52 -14.91 4.64 1.64
C ARG A 52 -14.78 3.43 0.72
N GLN A 53 -14.39 3.65 -0.54
CA GLN A 53 -14.13 2.56 -1.51
C GLN A 53 -12.97 1.67 -1.07
N GLU A 54 -11.91 2.25 -0.54
CA GLU A 54 -10.78 1.50 0.01
C GLU A 54 -11.20 0.65 1.22
N THR A 55 -12.02 1.19 2.10
CA THR A 55 -12.53 0.47 3.28
C THR A 55 -13.41 -0.70 2.86
N GLU A 56 -14.34 -0.49 1.93
CA GLU A 56 -15.20 -1.55 1.38
C GLU A 56 -14.38 -2.66 0.71
N LEU A 57 -13.38 -2.29 -0.09
CA LEU A 57 -12.49 -3.22 -0.76
C LEU A 57 -11.67 -4.05 0.24
N LEU A 58 -11.22 -3.41 1.32
CA LEU A 58 -10.45 -4.04 2.38
C LEU A 58 -11.31 -5.01 3.21
N GLU A 59 -12.53 -4.62 3.55
CA GLU A 59 -13.51 -5.49 4.23
C GLU A 59 -13.86 -6.71 3.38
N GLN A 60 -14.10 -6.51 2.09
CA GLN A 60 -14.33 -7.59 1.14
C GLN A 60 -13.13 -8.53 1.06
N PHE A 61 -11.92 -8.00 0.95
CA PHE A 61 -10.68 -8.79 0.94
C PHE A 61 -10.56 -9.67 2.20
N LEU A 62 -10.73 -9.08 3.36
CA LEU A 62 -10.62 -9.79 4.64
C LEU A 62 -11.70 -10.87 4.81
N SER A 63 -12.92 -10.60 4.36
CA SER A 63 -14.05 -11.53 4.38
C SER A 63 -13.81 -12.73 3.45
N GLU A 64 -13.48 -12.46 2.18
CA GLU A 64 -13.29 -13.51 1.17
C GLU A 64 -12.04 -14.36 1.39
N ASN A 65 -11.03 -13.81 2.06
CA ASN A 65 -9.76 -14.51 2.30
C ASN A 65 -9.54 -14.89 3.78
N SER A 66 -10.57 -14.88 4.60
CA SER A 66 -10.48 -15.17 6.04
C SER A 66 -9.80 -16.51 6.38
N GLY A 67 -9.97 -17.53 5.54
CA GLY A 67 -9.34 -18.83 5.70
C GLY A 67 -7.90 -18.92 5.16
N ARG A 68 -7.35 -17.85 4.59
CA ARG A 68 -6.01 -17.82 3.98
C ARG A 68 -5.11 -16.71 4.53
N LEU A 69 -5.54 -16.01 5.56
CA LEU A 69 -4.80 -14.87 6.11
C LEU A 69 -3.42 -15.28 6.63
N ASP A 70 -3.32 -16.48 7.17
CA ASP A 70 -2.06 -17.12 7.63
C ASP A 70 -1.05 -17.32 6.48
N ARG A 71 -1.53 -17.52 5.25
CA ARG A 71 -0.70 -17.67 4.05
C ARG A 71 -0.41 -16.31 3.39
N ILE A 72 -1.33 -15.38 3.47
CA ILE A 72 -1.22 -14.04 2.86
C ILE A 72 -0.28 -13.14 3.68
N LEU A 73 -0.38 -13.18 5.00
CA LEU A 73 0.36 -12.31 5.90
C LEU A 73 1.88 -12.41 5.73
N PRO A 74 2.50 -13.60 5.65
CA PRO A 74 3.94 -13.71 5.39
C PRO A 74 4.37 -13.14 4.06
N VAL A 75 3.57 -13.30 3.01
CA VAL A 75 3.84 -12.76 1.67
C VAL A 75 3.83 -11.22 1.70
N LEU A 76 2.80 -10.61 2.30
CA LEU A 76 2.75 -9.16 2.49
C LEU A 76 3.88 -8.64 3.37
N SER A 77 4.26 -9.38 4.41
CA SER A 77 5.39 -9.05 5.28
C SER A 77 6.70 -8.93 4.50
N VAL A 78 6.98 -9.89 3.63
CA VAL A 78 8.18 -9.86 2.77
C VAL A 78 8.14 -8.66 1.83
N ILE A 79 7.01 -8.42 1.17
CA ILE A 79 6.86 -7.30 0.23
C ILE A 79 7.02 -5.95 0.97
N LYS A 80 6.44 -5.82 2.17
CA LYS A 80 6.55 -4.62 2.99
C LYS A 80 7.99 -4.33 3.43
N GLN A 81 8.73 -5.35 3.87
CA GLN A 81 10.11 -5.19 4.35
C GLN A 81 11.08 -4.78 3.25
N THR A 82 10.81 -5.17 2.02
CA THR A 82 11.65 -4.85 0.86
C THR A 82 11.32 -3.50 0.21
N GLU A 83 10.28 -2.80 0.69
CA GLU A 83 9.90 -1.48 0.16
C GLU A 83 11.05 -0.46 0.24
N HIS A 84 11.86 -0.52 1.29
CA HIS A 84 13.02 0.36 1.49
C HIS A 84 14.32 -0.18 0.89
N SER A 85 14.33 -1.41 0.42
CA SER A 85 15.49 -1.99 -0.26
C SER A 85 15.42 -1.67 -1.76
N ARG A 86 16.56 -1.37 -2.36
CA ARG A 86 16.67 -1.20 -3.82
C ARG A 86 16.51 -2.51 -4.59
N LEU A 87 16.14 -3.58 -3.90
CA LEU A 87 15.93 -4.89 -4.48
C LEU A 87 14.60 -4.93 -5.23
N ARG A 88 14.66 -5.37 -6.46
CA ARG A 88 13.47 -5.62 -7.28
C ARG A 88 12.82 -6.90 -6.82
N LEU A 89 11.64 -6.77 -6.26
CA LEU A 89 10.93 -7.89 -5.70
C LEU A 89 10.10 -8.60 -6.79
N GLY A 90 10.57 -9.75 -7.22
CA GLY A 90 9.82 -10.66 -8.07
C GLY A 90 9.26 -11.84 -7.27
N ARG A 91 8.37 -12.61 -7.89
CA ARG A 91 7.79 -13.83 -7.27
C ARG A 91 8.85 -14.82 -6.76
N LYS A 92 9.92 -15.02 -7.53
CA LYS A 92 11.03 -15.91 -7.17
C LYS A 92 11.79 -15.40 -5.94
N THR A 93 11.97 -14.09 -5.82
CA THR A 93 12.63 -13.47 -4.67
C THR A 93 11.78 -13.62 -3.42
N VAL A 94 10.47 -13.39 -3.52
CA VAL A 94 9.53 -13.59 -2.40
C VAL A 94 9.52 -15.06 -1.98
N LEU A 95 9.48 -15.98 -2.95
CA LEU A 95 9.48 -17.41 -2.65
C LEU A 95 10.75 -17.81 -1.86
N LYS A 96 11.91 -17.34 -2.30
CA LYS A 96 13.18 -17.58 -1.62
C LYS A 96 13.20 -17.00 -0.21
N GLU A 97 12.77 -15.77 -0.03
CA GLU A 97 12.70 -15.12 1.29
C GLU A 97 11.77 -15.86 2.26
N LEU A 98 10.65 -16.40 1.76
CA LEU A 98 9.73 -17.20 2.55
C LEU A 98 10.37 -18.55 2.94
N GLU A 99 11.04 -19.21 2.00
CA GLU A 99 11.77 -20.45 2.23
C GLU A 99 12.89 -20.28 3.27
N ASP A 100 13.65 -19.17 3.20
CA ASP A 100 14.68 -18.81 4.18
C ASP A 100 14.11 -18.59 5.60
N ARG A 101 12.82 -18.25 5.70
CA ARG A 101 12.07 -18.15 6.97
C ARG A 101 11.42 -19.47 7.42
N GLY A 102 11.65 -20.54 6.68
CA GLY A 102 11.04 -21.84 6.95
C GLY A 102 9.59 -21.99 6.53
N LEU A 103 9.12 -21.08 5.65
CA LEU A 103 7.77 -21.08 5.11
C LEU A 103 7.78 -21.57 3.66
N PHE A 104 7.14 -22.70 3.42
CA PHE A 104 7.14 -23.34 2.12
C PHE A 104 5.86 -23.01 1.33
N PHE A 105 6.07 -22.48 0.13
CA PHE A 105 5.02 -22.15 -0.84
C PHE A 105 5.39 -22.73 -2.20
N SER A 106 4.40 -23.17 -2.95
CA SER A 106 4.61 -23.51 -4.35
C SER A 106 4.65 -22.26 -5.24
N GLU A 107 5.31 -22.35 -6.40
CA GLU A 107 5.30 -21.25 -7.37
C GLU A 107 3.87 -20.87 -7.81
N GLN A 108 3.00 -21.86 -7.96
CA GLN A 108 1.61 -21.66 -8.32
C GLN A 108 0.82 -20.94 -7.22
N GLU A 109 1.07 -21.28 -5.97
CA GLU A 109 0.45 -20.63 -4.82
C GLU A 109 0.88 -19.15 -4.73
N ILE A 110 2.17 -18.86 -4.83
CA ILE A 110 2.69 -17.49 -4.85
C ILE A 110 2.09 -16.70 -6.04
N ARG A 111 1.98 -17.31 -7.20
CA ARG A 111 1.35 -16.68 -8.36
C ARG A 111 -0.10 -16.30 -8.09
N THR A 112 -0.86 -17.21 -7.50
CA THR A 112 -2.28 -16.98 -7.15
C THR A 112 -2.41 -15.88 -6.09
N LEU A 113 -1.56 -15.91 -5.05
CA LEU A 113 -1.56 -14.89 -4.01
C LEU A 113 -1.22 -13.50 -4.57
N PHE A 114 -0.23 -13.39 -5.45
CA PHE A 114 0.10 -12.14 -6.13
C PHE A 114 -1.07 -11.60 -6.96
N GLN A 115 -1.77 -12.47 -7.67
CA GLN A 115 -2.95 -12.09 -8.44
C GLN A 115 -4.08 -11.58 -7.54
N THR A 116 -4.34 -12.26 -6.43
CA THR A 116 -5.33 -11.86 -5.44
C THR A 116 -4.97 -10.52 -4.82
N LEU A 117 -3.74 -10.34 -4.36
CA LEU A 117 -3.28 -9.11 -3.74
C LEU A 117 -3.31 -7.92 -4.72
N ALA A 118 -2.97 -8.15 -5.99
CA ALA A 118 -3.05 -7.13 -7.03
C ALA A 118 -4.50 -6.78 -7.39
N PHE A 119 -5.40 -7.76 -7.41
CA PHE A 119 -6.83 -7.56 -7.65
C PHE A 119 -7.46 -6.63 -6.59
N TYR A 120 -7.14 -6.85 -5.32
CA TYR A 120 -7.58 -5.98 -4.22
C TYR A 120 -6.73 -4.72 -4.03
N ARG A 121 -5.83 -4.40 -4.96
CA ARG A 121 -4.96 -3.22 -4.92
C ARG A 121 -4.05 -3.12 -3.69
N LEU A 122 -3.75 -4.24 -3.06
CA LEU A 122 -2.85 -4.30 -1.90
C LEU A 122 -1.38 -4.25 -2.30
N ILE A 123 -1.07 -4.73 -3.51
CA ILE A 123 0.24 -4.62 -4.13
C ILE A 123 0.11 -4.06 -5.55
N ARG A 124 1.19 -3.46 -6.01
CA ARG A 124 1.33 -3.02 -7.39
C ARG A 124 2.47 -3.80 -8.05
N ILE A 125 2.14 -4.46 -9.15
CA ILE A 125 3.11 -5.20 -9.96
C ILE A 125 3.46 -4.35 -11.17
N THR A 126 4.73 -3.95 -11.28
CA THR A 126 5.24 -3.19 -12.42
C THR A 126 5.90 -4.15 -13.39
N ARG A 127 5.47 -4.10 -14.64
CA ARG A 127 6.08 -4.92 -15.71
C ARG A 127 7.51 -4.45 -15.98
N GLY A 128 8.38 -5.40 -16.29
CA GLY A 128 9.79 -5.15 -16.60
C GLY A 128 10.64 -4.96 -15.34
N ARG A 129 11.41 -3.87 -15.30
CA ARG A 129 12.44 -3.66 -14.27
C ARG A 129 11.91 -3.13 -12.92
N GLY A 130 10.61 -2.84 -12.80
CA GLY A 130 10.04 -2.17 -11.62
C GLY A 130 9.78 -3.07 -10.40
N GLY A 131 9.51 -4.35 -10.62
CA GLY A 131 9.21 -5.29 -9.53
C GLY A 131 7.83 -5.08 -8.89
N THR A 132 7.67 -5.60 -7.69
CA THR A 132 6.42 -5.54 -6.91
C THR A 132 6.63 -4.67 -5.68
N CYS A 133 5.68 -3.81 -5.38
CA CYS A 133 5.66 -2.99 -4.16
C CYS A 133 4.31 -3.06 -3.47
N ILE A 134 4.33 -2.87 -2.14
CA ILE A 134 3.11 -2.74 -1.34
C ILE A 134 2.48 -1.36 -1.58
N THR A 135 1.16 -1.29 -1.54
CA THR A 135 0.40 -0.03 -1.61
C THR A 135 0.04 0.47 -0.22
N GLY A 136 -0.44 1.72 -0.11
CA GLY A 136 -0.99 2.24 1.15
C GLY A 136 -2.12 1.36 1.69
N LEU A 137 -3.00 0.85 0.81
CA LEU A 137 -4.06 -0.08 1.17
C LEU A 137 -3.50 -1.43 1.65
N GLY A 138 -2.42 -1.91 1.02
CA GLY A 138 -1.71 -3.12 1.44
C GLY A 138 -1.10 -3.00 2.85
N ILE A 139 -0.58 -1.84 3.21
CA ILE A 139 -0.08 -1.55 4.56
C ILE A 139 -1.24 -1.56 5.58
N LYS A 140 -2.37 -0.95 5.26
CA LYS A 140 -3.58 -0.99 6.09
C LYS A 140 -4.07 -2.43 6.30
N ALA A 141 -4.11 -3.23 5.23
CA ALA A 141 -4.47 -4.65 5.29
C ALA A 141 -3.51 -5.45 6.19
N TYR A 142 -2.22 -5.25 6.02
CA TYR A 142 -1.20 -5.89 6.84
C TYR A 142 -1.40 -5.58 8.34
N ASN A 143 -1.58 -4.32 8.69
CA ASN A 143 -1.79 -3.89 10.08
C ASN A 143 -3.05 -4.52 10.67
N LEU A 144 -4.16 -4.52 9.93
CA LEU A 144 -5.42 -5.14 10.38
C LEU A 144 -5.30 -6.66 10.57
N MET A 145 -4.56 -7.34 9.70
CA MET A 145 -4.31 -8.78 9.86
C MET A 145 -3.43 -9.07 11.08
N MET A 146 -2.43 -8.23 11.35
CA MET A 146 -1.59 -8.33 12.54
C MET A 146 -2.39 -8.13 13.82
N GLU A 147 -3.28 -7.15 13.87
CA GLU A 147 -4.18 -6.90 15.01
C GLU A 147 -5.12 -8.08 15.26
N LYS A 148 -5.72 -8.64 14.21
CA LYS A 148 -6.60 -9.82 14.31
C LYS A 148 -5.82 -11.06 14.75
N GLY A 149 -4.60 -11.26 14.27
CA GLY A 149 -3.72 -12.34 14.69
C GLY A 149 -3.33 -12.24 16.17
N ALA A 150 -3.02 -11.04 16.67
CA ALA A 150 -2.74 -10.78 18.07
C ALA A 150 -3.97 -11.02 18.97
N ALA A 151 -5.17 -10.66 18.53
CA ALA A 151 -6.41 -10.89 19.25
C ALA A 151 -6.76 -12.38 19.40
N GLN A 152 -6.35 -13.23 18.44
CA GLN A 152 -6.56 -14.68 18.51
C GLN A 152 -5.60 -15.40 19.46
N THR A 153 -4.41 -14.82 19.69
CA THR A 153 -3.42 -15.37 20.64
C THR A 153 -3.70 -15.04 22.09
N GLU A 154 -4.51 -14.03 22.36
CA GLU A 154 -4.88 -13.59 23.72
C GLU A 154 -6.17 -14.27 24.25
N SER A 155 -6.76 -15.20 23.53
CA SER A 155 -7.93 -15.95 24.01
C SER A 155 -7.48 -16.98 25.06
N PRO A 156 -7.72 -16.75 26.37
CA PRO A 156 -7.42 -17.76 27.37
C PRO A 156 -8.41 -18.94 27.24
N GLN A 157 -7.86 -20.09 27.14
CA GLN A 157 -8.68 -21.28 27.39
C GLN A 157 -8.86 -21.46 28.88
#